data_f6cccdc80f04a6edc637991f8c62597e
#
_entry.id   f6cccdc80f04a6edc637991f8c62597e
#
_cell.length_a   1.000
_cell.length_b   1.000
_cell.length_c   1.000
_cell.angle_alpha   90.00
_cell.angle_beta   90.00
_cell.angle_gamma   90.00
#
_symmetry.space_group_name_H-M   'P 1'
#
loop_
_entity.id
_entity.type
_entity.pdbx_description
1 polymer ?
#
loop_
_entity_poly.entity_id
_entity_poly.type
_entity_poly.pdbx_seq_one_letter_code
_entity_poly.pdbx_strand_id
1 'polypeptide(L)'
;MPSSLEIFANLFYLVSVLLAARNSVHTWAVGLVGCVLFGWLFFSVQLYADVTLQGFFIVTSLLGWWSWLHGRGGEPMPISRSAWSGLSLALAVAVLVALAYGVLLHHFTDAYAPFIDSLVLTFSVLAQLLLMRRKMETWYGWLLVNTLAVPLFASRELYLTAFIYLLFWCNAWYGLYRWRRELNAQNV
;
A
#
# COMPACT_ATOMS: atom_id res chain seq x y z
N MET A 1 -18.74 5.10 17.68
CA MET A 1 -17.50 5.88 17.82
C MET A 1 -16.33 4.96 17.52
N PRO A 2 -15.30 5.39 16.78
CA PRO A 2 -14.12 4.56 16.54
C PRO A 2 -13.46 4.20 17.88
N SER A 3 -12.95 2.97 17.98
CA SER A 3 -12.22 2.54 19.18
C SER A 3 -10.88 3.27 19.29
N SER A 4 -10.34 3.42 20.49
CA SER A 4 -8.98 3.99 20.66
C SER A 4 -7.95 3.20 19.88
N LEU A 5 -8.08 1.88 19.81
CA LEU A 5 -7.22 1.01 19.00
C LEU A 5 -7.27 1.38 17.51
N GLU A 6 -8.45 1.60 16.95
CA GLU A 6 -8.64 2.00 15.56
C GLU A 6 -8.02 3.38 15.27
N ILE A 7 -8.18 4.33 16.19
CA ILE A 7 -7.56 5.66 16.06
C ILE A 7 -6.03 5.55 16.03
N PHE A 8 -5.43 4.80 16.95
CA PHE A 8 -3.98 4.60 16.98
C PHE A 8 -3.47 3.87 15.74
N ALA A 9 -4.16 2.80 15.30
CA ALA A 9 -3.80 2.06 14.10
C ALA A 9 -3.77 2.99 12.86
N ASN A 10 -4.82 3.78 12.66
CA ASN A 10 -4.91 4.76 11.57
C ASN A 10 -3.82 5.84 11.66
N LEU A 11 -3.50 6.33 12.87
CA LEU A 11 -2.45 7.32 13.06
C LEU A 11 -1.07 6.76 12.67
N PHE A 12 -0.74 5.53 13.10
CA PHE A 12 0.52 4.88 12.72
C PHE A 12 0.61 4.66 11.22
N TYR A 13 -0.48 4.24 10.56
CA TYR A 13 -0.52 4.11 9.10
C TYR A 13 -0.30 5.44 8.39
N LEU A 14 -0.98 6.52 8.82
CA LEU A 14 -0.83 7.84 8.24
C LEU A 14 0.64 8.33 8.37
N VAL A 15 1.22 8.20 9.55
CA VAL A 15 2.63 8.59 9.78
C VAL A 15 3.57 7.74 8.91
N SER A 16 3.35 6.43 8.82
CA SER A 16 4.13 5.55 7.95
C SER A 16 4.09 6.00 6.49
N VAL A 17 2.91 6.26 5.94
CA VAL A 17 2.73 6.70 4.54
C VAL A 17 3.40 8.05 4.28
N LEU A 18 3.35 9.00 5.24
CA LEU A 18 4.07 10.28 5.15
C LEU A 18 5.59 10.09 5.18
N LEU A 19 6.10 9.17 5.99
CA LEU A 19 7.52 8.82 6.05
C LEU A 19 7.99 8.15 4.75
N ALA A 20 7.17 7.29 4.14
CA ALA A 20 7.46 6.68 2.84
C ALA A 20 7.64 7.75 1.74
N ALA A 21 6.76 8.74 1.68
CA ALA A 21 6.87 9.84 0.73
C ALA A 21 8.12 10.69 0.95
N ARG A 22 8.58 10.79 2.20
CA ARG A 22 9.85 11.45 2.58
C ARG A 22 11.08 10.57 2.37
N ASN A 23 10.93 9.40 1.77
CA ASN A 23 12.00 8.42 1.56
C ASN A 23 12.72 8.01 2.86
N SER A 24 12.00 8.03 3.97
CA SER A 24 12.55 7.71 5.30
C SER A 24 12.41 6.21 5.60
N VAL A 25 13.50 5.57 6.01
CA VAL A 25 13.48 4.15 6.41
C VAL A 25 12.56 3.87 7.61
N HIS A 26 12.27 4.87 8.42
CA HIS A 26 11.37 4.74 9.57
C HIS A 26 9.92 4.41 9.18
N THR A 27 9.56 4.58 7.89
CA THR A 27 8.25 4.15 7.36
C THR A 27 7.95 2.70 7.74
N TRP A 28 8.96 1.83 7.67
CA TRP A 28 8.82 0.40 7.93
C TRP A 28 8.52 0.08 9.39
N ALA A 29 9.27 0.69 10.32
CA ALA A 29 9.06 0.49 11.76
C ALA A 29 7.68 0.99 12.21
N VAL A 30 7.30 2.19 11.76
CA VAL A 30 5.99 2.80 12.08
C VAL A 30 4.86 2.00 11.43
N GLY A 31 5.05 1.57 10.17
CA GLY A 31 4.09 0.72 9.46
C GLY A 31 3.87 -0.63 10.13
N LEU A 32 4.93 -1.27 10.65
CA LEU A 32 4.83 -2.52 11.42
C LEU A 32 3.93 -2.37 12.64
N VAL A 33 4.07 -1.28 13.40
CA VAL A 33 3.19 -1.02 14.54
C VAL A 33 1.74 -0.90 14.07
N GLY A 34 1.50 -0.14 12.98
CA GLY A 34 0.16 -0.04 12.39
C GLY A 34 -0.42 -1.39 11.97
N CYS A 35 0.38 -2.24 11.30
CA CYS A 35 -0.05 -3.58 10.89
C CYS A 35 -0.41 -4.47 12.08
N VAL A 36 0.37 -4.43 13.17
CA VAL A 36 0.06 -5.21 14.38
C VAL A 36 -1.23 -4.73 15.03
N LEU A 37 -1.44 -3.42 15.15
CA LEU A 37 -2.64 -2.83 15.73
C LEU A 37 -3.88 -3.17 14.88
N PHE A 38 -3.80 -3.05 13.56
CA PHE A 38 -4.90 -3.46 12.66
C PHE A 38 -5.12 -4.97 12.68
N GLY A 39 -4.06 -5.78 12.71
CA GLY A 39 -4.17 -7.24 12.85
C GLY A 39 -4.94 -7.63 14.11
N TRP A 40 -4.64 -6.97 15.24
CA TRP A 40 -5.38 -7.17 16.49
C TRP A 40 -6.83 -6.73 16.39
N LEU A 41 -7.09 -5.54 15.79
CA LEU A 41 -8.43 -5.01 15.59
C LEU A 41 -9.26 -5.98 14.73
N PHE A 42 -8.74 -6.41 13.58
CA PHE A 42 -9.42 -7.32 12.66
C PHE A 42 -9.66 -8.71 13.27
N PHE A 43 -8.71 -9.20 14.06
CA PHE A 43 -8.89 -10.44 14.79
C PHE A 43 -10.03 -10.35 15.81
N SER A 44 -10.14 -9.23 16.53
CA SER A 44 -11.18 -9.01 17.53
C SER A 44 -12.61 -8.93 16.95
N VAL A 45 -12.73 -8.57 15.65
CA VAL A 45 -14.00 -8.52 14.91
C VAL A 45 -14.15 -9.65 13.89
N GLN A 46 -13.31 -10.69 14.00
CA GLN A 46 -13.35 -11.92 13.20
C GLN A 46 -13.16 -11.71 11.68
N LEU A 47 -12.47 -10.65 11.28
CA LEU A 47 -12.07 -10.39 9.89
C LEU A 47 -10.76 -11.10 9.56
N TYR A 48 -10.76 -12.43 9.50
CA TYR A 48 -9.56 -13.25 9.37
C TYR A 48 -8.81 -13.05 8.03
N ALA A 49 -9.53 -12.70 6.95
CA ALA A 49 -8.90 -12.37 5.67
C ALA A 49 -8.04 -11.11 5.79
N ASP A 50 -8.54 -10.09 6.49
CA ASP A 50 -7.79 -8.85 6.75
C ASP A 50 -6.61 -9.10 7.71
N VAL A 51 -6.76 -9.98 8.71
CA VAL A 51 -5.64 -10.42 9.56
C VAL A 51 -4.52 -11.05 8.71
N THR A 52 -4.88 -11.90 7.75
CA THR A 52 -3.91 -12.53 6.84
C THR A 52 -3.20 -11.47 5.97
N LEU A 53 -3.94 -10.48 5.49
CA LEU A 53 -3.37 -9.36 4.74
C LEU A 53 -2.40 -8.53 5.60
N GLN A 54 -2.71 -8.30 6.89
CA GLN A 54 -1.76 -7.65 7.81
C GLN A 54 -0.49 -8.49 7.99
N GLY A 55 -0.61 -9.82 8.06
CA GLY A 55 0.54 -10.74 8.05
C GLY A 55 1.44 -10.54 6.82
N PHE A 56 0.83 -10.43 5.63
CA PHE A 56 1.57 -10.10 4.40
C PHE A 56 2.29 -8.74 4.50
N PHE A 57 1.61 -7.70 5.01
CA PHE A 57 2.22 -6.39 5.18
C PHE A 57 3.34 -6.39 6.23
N ILE A 58 3.23 -7.17 7.30
CA ILE A 58 4.31 -7.34 8.29
C ILE A 58 5.54 -7.94 7.62
N VAL A 59 5.39 -9.04 6.88
CA VAL A 59 6.51 -9.70 6.19
C VAL A 59 7.17 -8.74 5.17
N THR A 60 6.38 -8.08 4.33
CA THR A 60 6.91 -7.14 3.33
C THR A 60 7.54 -5.91 3.96
N SER A 61 7.06 -5.46 5.13
CA SER A 61 7.66 -4.36 5.88
C SER A 61 9.01 -4.73 6.49
N LEU A 62 9.15 -5.93 7.05
CA LEU A 62 10.44 -6.43 7.56
C LEU A 62 11.46 -6.57 6.43
N LEU A 63 11.06 -7.15 5.31
CA LEU A 63 11.92 -7.30 4.12
C LEU A 63 12.28 -5.94 3.51
N GLY A 64 11.32 -5.01 3.45
CA GLY A 64 11.54 -3.65 2.97
C GLY A 64 12.50 -2.88 3.87
N TRP A 65 12.33 -2.98 5.18
CA TRP A 65 13.22 -2.36 6.16
C TRP A 65 14.65 -2.84 6.01
N TRP A 66 14.83 -4.17 5.98
CA TRP A 66 16.14 -4.76 5.76
C TRP A 66 16.76 -4.33 4.42
N SER A 67 15.98 -4.40 3.33
CA SER A 67 16.43 -4.06 1.97
C SER A 67 16.82 -2.59 1.84
N TRP A 68 16.07 -1.67 2.50
CA TRP A 68 16.36 -0.24 2.44
C TRP A 68 17.64 0.14 3.20
N LEU A 69 17.98 -0.62 4.25
CA LEU A 69 19.20 -0.40 5.03
C LEU A 69 20.44 -0.99 4.37
N HIS A 70 20.33 -2.22 3.82
CA HIS A 70 21.49 -3.00 3.39
C HIS A 70 21.66 -3.08 1.87
N GLY A 71 20.60 -2.84 1.09
CA GLY A 71 20.62 -2.80 -0.37
C GLY A 71 21.28 -4.02 -1.02
N ARG A 72 22.10 -3.75 -2.03
CA ARG A 72 23.01 -4.74 -2.62
C ARG A 72 24.44 -4.35 -2.22
N GLY A 73 25.10 -5.25 -1.48
CA GLY A 73 26.49 -5.04 -1.06
C GLY A 73 26.69 -4.24 0.22
N GLY A 74 25.64 -4.09 1.06
CA GLY A 74 25.71 -3.41 2.36
C GLY A 74 25.46 -1.88 2.31
N GLU A 75 25.28 -1.32 1.12
CA GLU A 75 24.94 0.10 0.94
C GLU A 75 23.41 0.29 0.92
N PRO A 76 22.90 1.45 1.40
CA PRO A 76 21.46 1.76 1.34
C PRO A 76 20.93 1.64 -0.09
N MET A 77 19.77 0.99 -0.24
CA MET A 77 19.16 0.80 -1.55
C MET A 77 18.80 2.15 -2.20
N PRO A 78 19.26 2.49 -3.41
CA PRO A 78 18.89 3.72 -4.10
C PRO A 78 17.45 3.63 -4.65
N ILE A 79 16.83 4.80 -4.87
CA ILE A 79 15.60 4.87 -5.67
C ILE A 79 15.96 4.47 -7.09
N SER A 80 15.13 3.64 -7.70
CA SER A 80 15.36 3.17 -9.06
C SER A 80 14.06 3.03 -9.84
N ARG A 81 14.15 2.89 -11.17
CA ARG A 81 13.01 2.54 -12.01
C ARG A 81 12.97 1.04 -12.27
N SER A 82 11.76 0.54 -12.46
CA SER A 82 11.55 -0.84 -12.90
C SER A 82 11.95 -0.98 -14.38
N ALA A 83 12.51 -2.13 -14.76
CA ALA A 83 12.64 -2.46 -16.17
C ALA A 83 11.23 -2.60 -16.78
N TRP A 84 11.02 -2.06 -17.97
CA TRP A 84 9.71 -2.02 -18.61
C TRP A 84 9.09 -3.41 -18.79
N SER A 85 9.91 -4.40 -19.19
CA SER A 85 9.47 -5.79 -19.33
C SER A 85 8.98 -6.42 -18.03
N GLY A 86 9.69 -6.17 -16.93
CA GLY A 86 9.26 -6.67 -15.61
C GLY A 86 8.01 -5.96 -15.09
N LEU A 87 7.91 -4.65 -15.31
CA LEU A 87 6.73 -3.89 -14.89
C LEU A 87 5.48 -4.28 -15.67
N SER A 88 5.59 -4.43 -17.00
CA SER A 88 4.45 -4.85 -17.85
C SER A 88 3.96 -6.24 -17.51
N LEU A 89 4.87 -7.18 -17.21
CA LEU A 89 4.50 -8.51 -16.75
C LEU A 89 3.80 -8.44 -15.38
N ALA A 90 4.34 -7.67 -14.43
CA ALA A 90 3.73 -7.52 -13.12
C ALA A 90 2.33 -6.88 -13.18
N LEU A 91 2.13 -5.89 -14.06
CA LEU A 91 0.83 -5.27 -14.31
C LEU A 91 -0.15 -6.27 -14.95
N ALA A 92 0.29 -7.04 -15.95
CA ALA A 92 -0.55 -8.06 -16.58
C ALA A 92 -1.00 -9.12 -15.55
N VAL A 93 -0.08 -9.61 -14.73
CA VAL A 93 -0.38 -10.56 -13.65
C VAL A 93 -1.35 -9.93 -12.65
N ALA A 94 -1.11 -8.68 -12.23
CA ALA A 94 -2.00 -7.99 -11.28
C ALA A 94 -3.43 -7.84 -11.83
N VAL A 95 -3.59 -7.49 -13.11
CA VAL A 95 -4.91 -7.41 -13.75
C VAL A 95 -5.58 -8.78 -13.81
N LEU A 96 -4.87 -9.84 -14.20
CA LEU A 96 -5.41 -11.20 -14.25
C LEU A 96 -5.86 -11.68 -12.86
N VAL A 97 -5.04 -11.45 -11.83
CA VAL A 97 -5.37 -11.80 -10.44
C VAL A 97 -6.59 -10.99 -9.97
N ALA A 98 -6.63 -9.69 -10.26
CA ALA A 98 -7.77 -8.84 -9.89
C ALA A 98 -9.07 -9.31 -10.55
N LEU A 99 -9.03 -9.67 -11.83
CA LEU A 99 -10.20 -10.20 -12.54
C LEU A 99 -10.63 -11.54 -11.96
N ALA A 100 -9.72 -12.49 -11.76
CA ALA A 100 -10.02 -13.79 -11.19
C ALA A 100 -10.61 -13.68 -9.78
N TYR A 101 -10.00 -12.84 -8.93
CA TYR A 101 -10.49 -12.60 -7.57
C TYR A 101 -11.82 -11.85 -7.57
N GLY A 102 -12.03 -10.88 -8.48
CA GLY A 102 -13.30 -10.19 -8.66
C GLY A 102 -14.43 -11.12 -9.06
N VAL A 103 -14.16 -12.10 -9.95
CA VAL A 103 -15.12 -13.15 -10.31
C VAL A 103 -15.45 -14.03 -9.11
N LEU A 104 -14.44 -14.44 -8.32
CA LEU A 104 -14.67 -15.21 -7.09
C LEU A 104 -15.55 -14.44 -6.10
N LEU A 105 -15.22 -13.17 -5.85
CA LEU A 105 -16.03 -12.32 -4.95
C LEU A 105 -17.48 -12.18 -5.47
N HIS A 106 -17.65 -11.98 -6.77
CA HIS A 106 -18.98 -11.85 -7.38
C HIS A 106 -19.84 -13.12 -7.25
N HIS A 107 -19.24 -14.30 -7.38
CA HIS A 107 -19.98 -15.56 -7.35
C HIS A 107 -20.17 -16.13 -5.93
N PHE A 108 -19.26 -15.87 -5.01
CA PHE A 108 -19.25 -16.51 -3.70
C PHE A 108 -19.54 -15.57 -2.54
N THR A 109 -19.73 -14.27 -2.80
CA THR A 109 -20.00 -13.26 -1.75
C THR A 109 -21.01 -12.23 -2.21
N ASP A 110 -21.64 -11.54 -1.26
CA ASP A 110 -22.53 -10.38 -1.51
C ASP A 110 -21.75 -9.06 -1.54
N ALA A 111 -20.51 -9.08 -2.08
CA ALA A 111 -19.66 -7.90 -2.15
C ALA A 111 -20.32 -6.80 -3.00
N TYR A 112 -20.34 -5.57 -2.47
CA TYR A 112 -20.97 -4.40 -3.13
C TYR A 112 -20.33 -4.05 -4.47
N ALA A 113 -18.99 -4.12 -4.56
CA ALA A 113 -18.23 -3.76 -5.75
C ALA A 113 -17.04 -4.73 -5.96
N PRO A 114 -17.30 -6.03 -6.26
CA PRO A 114 -16.30 -7.10 -6.20
C PRO A 114 -15.06 -6.84 -7.07
N PHE A 115 -15.25 -6.28 -8.27
CA PHE A 115 -14.13 -5.99 -9.17
C PHE A 115 -13.31 -4.78 -8.72
N ILE A 116 -13.94 -3.75 -8.14
CA ILE A 116 -13.21 -2.58 -7.61
C ILE A 116 -12.46 -2.99 -6.35
N ASP A 117 -13.07 -3.74 -5.45
CA ASP A 117 -12.43 -4.28 -4.24
C ASP A 117 -11.19 -5.12 -4.60
N SER A 118 -11.31 -5.99 -5.60
CA SER A 118 -10.20 -6.83 -6.05
C SER A 118 -9.08 -6.04 -6.73
N LEU A 119 -9.42 -4.98 -7.49
CA LEU A 119 -8.42 -4.07 -8.06
C LEU A 119 -7.67 -3.31 -6.96
N VAL A 120 -8.39 -2.73 -6.01
CA VAL A 120 -7.80 -2.02 -4.86
C VAL A 120 -6.84 -2.94 -4.11
N LEU A 121 -7.28 -4.18 -3.77
CA LEU A 121 -6.44 -5.14 -3.07
C LEU A 121 -5.19 -5.51 -3.85
N THR A 122 -5.36 -5.94 -5.11
CA THR A 122 -4.27 -6.47 -5.93
C THR A 122 -3.23 -5.41 -6.26
N PHE A 123 -3.67 -4.20 -6.61
CA PHE A 123 -2.75 -3.09 -6.88
C PHE A 123 -2.10 -2.54 -5.61
N SER A 124 -2.73 -2.65 -4.42
CA SER A 124 -2.08 -2.35 -3.15
C SER A 124 -0.92 -3.32 -2.86
N VAL A 125 -1.12 -4.62 -3.11
CA VAL A 125 -0.06 -5.62 -3.02
C VAL A 125 1.08 -5.31 -3.97
N LEU A 126 0.79 -5.00 -5.24
CA LEU A 126 1.81 -4.64 -6.23
C LEU A 126 2.55 -3.36 -5.82
N ALA A 127 1.84 -2.31 -5.42
CA ALA A 127 2.43 -1.06 -4.97
C ALA A 127 3.35 -1.26 -3.75
N GLN A 128 2.94 -2.09 -2.80
CA GLN A 128 3.76 -2.43 -1.63
C GLN A 128 5.04 -3.18 -2.01
N LEU A 129 4.97 -4.14 -2.93
CA LEU A 129 6.15 -4.86 -3.44
C LEU A 129 7.13 -3.94 -4.18
N LEU A 130 6.60 -2.97 -4.94
CA LEU A 130 7.40 -1.93 -5.59
C LEU A 130 8.04 -0.99 -4.56
N LEU A 131 7.31 -0.60 -3.51
CA LEU A 131 7.82 0.22 -2.41
C LEU A 131 8.97 -0.51 -1.68
N MET A 132 8.79 -1.79 -1.35
CA MET A 132 9.80 -2.64 -0.72
C MET A 132 11.11 -2.66 -1.53
N ARG A 133 11.01 -2.67 -2.87
CA ARG A 133 12.15 -2.63 -3.79
C ARG A 133 12.62 -1.22 -4.12
N ARG A 134 12.09 -0.20 -3.47
CA ARG A 134 12.38 1.24 -3.66
C ARG A 134 12.22 1.68 -5.11
N LYS A 135 11.15 1.15 -5.78
CA LYS A 135 10.84 1.46 -7.17
C LYS A 135 9.94 2.69 -7.28
N MET A 136 10.30 3.61 -8.18
CA MET A 136 9.56 4.85 -8.42
C MET A 136 8.09 4.61 -8.76
N GLU A 137 7.81 3.51 -9.45
CA GLU A 137 6.48 3.13 -9.94
C GLU A 137 5.48 2.81 -8.81
N THR A 138 5.95 2.61 -7.57
CA THR A 138 5.09 2.44 -6.40
C THR A 138 4.05 3.56 -6.27
N TRP A 139 4.46 4.80 -6.59
CA TRP A 139 3.59 5.96 -6.44
C TRP A 139 2.44 5.98 -7.45
N TYR A 140 2.65 5.49 -8.67
CA TYR A 140 1.57 5.30 -9.64
C TYR A 140 0.59 4.24 -9.16
N GLY A 141 1.09 3.16 -8.55
CA GLY A 141 0.24 2.13 -7.93
C GLY A 141 -0.63 2.71 -6.81
N TRP A 142 -0.04 3.46 -5.88
CA TRP A 142 -0.79 4.10 -4.80
C TRP A 142 -1.77 5.18 -5.29
N LEU A 143 -1.42 5.95 -6.33
CA LEU A 143 -2.37 6.89 -6.97
C LEU A 143 -3.58 6.15 -7.53
N LEU A 144 -3.37 5.05 -8.26
CA LEU A 144 -4.45 4.24 -8.80
C LEU A 144 -5.35 3.69 -7.69
N VAL A 145 -4.76 3.06 -6.67
CA VAL A 145 -5.47 2.49 -5.52
C VAL A 145 -6.34 3.54 -4.84
N ASN A 146 -5.76 4.69 -4.50
CA ASN A 146 -6.50 5.74 -3.79
C ASN A 146 -7.57 6.40 -4.67
N THR A 147 -7.34 6.52 -5.98
CA THR A 147 -8.35 7.02 -6.93
C THR A 147 -9.57 6.12 -7.00
N LEU A 148 -9.40 4.81 -6.88
CA LEU A 148 -10.50 3.85 -6.83
C LEU A 148 -11.14 3.80 -5.44
N ALA A 149 -10.33 3.86 -4.38
CA ALA A 149 -10.79 3.69 -3.00
C ALA A 149 -11.62 4.89 -2.50
N VAL A 150 -11.27 6.13 -2.85
CA VAL A 150 -12.00 7.33 -2.41
C VAL A 150 -13.49 7.26 -2.79
N PRO A 151 -13.87 7.13 -4.09
CA PRO A 151 -15.28 7.02 -4.45
C PRO A 151 -15.94 5.73 -3.94
N LEU A 152 -15.20 4.62 -3.86
CA LEU A 152 -15.71 3.36 -3.34
C LEU A 152 -16.15 3.49 -1.88
N PHE A 153 -15.33 4.08 -1.02
CA PHE A 153 -15.69 4.27 0.38
C PHE A 153 -16.76 5.34 0.56
N ALA A 154 -16.73 6.40 -0.26
CA ALA A 154 -17.78 7.43 -0.25
C ALA A 154 -19.16 6.85 -0.63
N SER A 155 -19.23 5.97 -1.64
CA SER A 155 -20.49 5.30 -2.05
C SER A 155 -21.05 4.34 -1.00
N ARG A 156 -20.20 3.89 -0.06
CA ARG A 156 -20.60 3.09 1.10
C ARG A 156 -20.89 3.92 2.35
N GLU A 157 -21.00 5.23 2.22
CA GLU A 157 -21.19 6.19 3.32
C GLU A 157 -20.06 6.19 4.37
N LEU A 158 -18.90 5.62 4.04
CA LEU A 158 -17.69 5.59 4.87
C LEU A 158 -16.87 6.86 4.65
N TYR A 159 -17.45 8.01 4.92
CA TYR A 159 -16.86 9.33 4.60
C TYR A 159 -15.53 9.59 5.30
N LEU A 160 -15.36 9.12 6.55
CA LEU A 160 -14.08 9.26 7.28
C LEU A 160 -12.96 8.47 6.57
N THR A 161 -13.25 7.24 6.18
CA THR A 161 -12.31 6.39 5.44
C THR A 161 -12.00 7.01 4.07
N ALA A 162 -13.00 7.47 3.35
CA ALA A 162 -12.81 8.16 2.07
C ALA A 162 -11.91 9.40 2.23
N PHE A 163 -12.07 10.17 3.31
CA PHE A 163 -11.22 11.32 3.62
C PHE A 163 -9.77 10.91 3.90
N ILE A 164 -9.54 9.84 4.67
CA ILE A 164 -8.19 9.31 4.92
C ILE A 164 -7.52 8.87 3.61
N TYR A 165 -8.24 8.18 2.73
CA TYR A 165 -7.72 7.79 1.41
C TYR A 165 -7.45 8.98 0.50
N LEU A 166 -8.21 10.07 0.63
CA LEU A 166 -7.91 11.34 -0.06
C LEU A 166 -6.59 11.94 0.45
N LEU A 167 -6.31 11.90 1.75
CA LEU A 167 -5.01 12.30 2.30
C LEU A 167 -3.87 11.42 1.78
N PHE A 168 -4.08 10.10 1.67
CA PHE A 168 -3.12 9.20 1.05
C PHE A 168 -2.90 9.51 -0.42
N TRP A 169 -3.95 9.87 -1.16
CA TRP A 169 -3.85 10.29 -2.55
C TRP A 169 -3.00 11.56 -2.71
N CYS A 170 -3.23 12.58 -1.89
CA CYS A 170 -2.39 13.79 -1.86
C CYS A 170 -0.94 13.46 -1.52
N ASN A 171 -0.72 12.58 -0.53
CA ASN A 171 0.62 12.14 -0.15
C ASN A 171 1.30 11.34 -1.27
N ALA A 172 0.57 10.56 -2.06
CA ALA A 172 1.13 9.81 -3.18
C ALA A 172 1.66 10.76 -4.29
N TRP A 173 0.96 11.87 -4.57
CA TRP A 173 1.49 12.93 -5.44
C TRP A 173 2.74 13.58 -4.89
N TYR A 174 2.75 13.88 -3.58
CA TYR A 174 3.94 14.44 -2.92
C TYR A 174 5.11 13.46 -2.97
N GLY A 175 4.88 12.18 -2.71
CA GLY A 175 5.89 11.11 -2.79
C GLY A 175 6.46 10.96 -4.21
N LEU A 176 5.58 10.95 -5.22
CA LEU A 176 5.97 10.91 -6.63
C LEU A 176 6.88 12.08 -7.01
N TYR A 177 6.49 13.29 -6.64
CA TYR A 177 7.27 14.50 -6.88
C TYR A 177 8.64 14.44 -6.19
N ARG A 178 8.65 14.10 -4.91
CA ARG A 178 9.86 14.06 -4.09
C ARG A 178 10.85 12.99 -4.57
N TRP A 179 10.37 11.76 -4.77
CA TRP A 179 11.23 10.67 -5.24
C TRP A 179 11.77 10.91 -6.65
N ARG A 180 10.97 11.58 -7.50
CA ARG A 180 11.44 11.98 -8.84
C ARG A 180 12.60 12.98 -8.76
N ARG A 181 12.56 13.93 -7.84
CA ARG A 181 13.67 14.86 -7.59
C ARG A 181 14.92 14.15 -7.10
N GLU A 182 14.75 13.26 -6.11
CA GLU A 182 15.87 12.50 -5.55
C GLU A 182 16.49 11.57 -6.61
N LEU A 183 15.68 10.89 -7.42
CA LEU A 183 16.16 10.05 -8.53
C LEU A 183 16.95 10.86 -9.57
N ASN A 184 16.49 12.05 -9.94
CA ASN A 184 17.20 12.90 -10.88
C ASN A 184 18.54 13.40 -10.28
N ALA A 185 18.59 13.70 -8.98
CA ALA A 185 19.83 14.12 -8.32
C ALA A 185 20.86 12.98 -8.17
N GLN A 186 20.43 11.71 -8.17
CA GLN A 186 21.33 10.55 -8.14
C GLN A 186 22.02 10.29 -9.51
N ASN A 187 21.47 10.85 -10.60
CA ASN A 187 21.97 10.65 -11.96
C ASN A 187 22.85 11.82 -12.47
N VAL A 188 23.14 12.80 -11.63
CA VAL A 188 24.04 13.94 -11.86
C VAL A 188 25.35 13.73 -11.11
#